data_5f031d7d9b3d32f31e525b0a39aee3eb
#
_entry.id   5f031d7d9b3d32f31e525b0a39aee3eb
#
_cell.length_a   1.000
_cell.length_b   1.000
_cell.length_c   1.000
_cell.angle_alpha   90.00
_cell.angle_beta   90.00
_cell.angle_gamma   90.00
#
_symmetry.space_group_name_H-M   'P 1'
#
loop_
_entity.id
_entity.type
_entity.pdbx_description
1 polymer ?
#
loop_
_entity_poly.entity_id
_entity_poly.type
_entity_poly.pdbx_seq_one_letter_code
_entity_poly.pdbx_strand_id
1 'polypeptide(L)'
;MVGILPVANIPAIVGTGLNQFAMTRNNETAMSWELGKFANTDWYESNLLPTHVSGTIGNAAAPNNVMTVVSTNDPTGANVTTITFTEPTTGTDANAIKAGDLFQFNDGVSGKPNMRFLTFIGHQVSQQPVQFRAIADAATVGGTVTVQIQTINSVGLVWAQNANQNLNNSIQAGMTVTPLPSHRAGILMSGDQFYLAMPRLPDQSPFTTSNMTDPDSGASIRHYFGVQFGQNNRAYVRDSFWGSTIVSENCLRYAFPL
;
A
#
# COMPACT_ATOMS: atom_id res chain seq x y z
N MET A 1 -11.72 -10.19 -10.80
CA MET A 1 -10.73 -9.62 -9.88
C MET A 1 -9.40 -10.31 -10.15
N VAL A 2 -8.31 -9.61 -9.96
CA VAL A 2 -6.95 -10.15 -10.12
C VAL A 2 -6.22 -10.01 -8.78
N GLY A 3 -5.62 -11.09 -8.32
CA GLY A 3 -4.84 -11.14 -7.10
C GLY A 3 -3.40 -11.57 -7.36
N ILE A 4 -2.44 -10.92 -6.70
CA ILE A 4 -1.03 -11.24 -6.81
C ILE A 4 -0.52 -11.59 -5.41
N LEU A 5 0.06 -12.80 -5.28
CA LEU A 5 0.55 -13.36 -4.03
C LEU A 5 2.07 -13.53 -4.05
N PRO A 6 2.74 -13.38 -2.90
CA PRO A 6 4.15 -13.73 -2.78
C PRO A 6 4.35 -15.25 -2.90
N VAL A 7 5.30 -15.68 -3.72
CA VAL A 7 5.63 -17.12 -3.94
C VAL A 7 5.87 -17.85 -2.62
N ALA A 8 6.55 -17.24 -1.68
CA ALA A 8 6.87 -17.88 -0.40
C ALA A 8 5.65 -18.21 0.48
N ASN A 9 4.49 -17.56 0.25
CA ASN A 9 3.28 -17.79 1.03
C ASN A 9 2.32 -18.81 0.37
N ILE A 10 2.61 -19.25 -0.85
CA ILE A 10 1.79 -20.25 -1.57
C ILE A 10 1.67 -21.57 -0.82
N PRO A 11 2.75 -22.17 -0.26
CA PRO A 11 2.63 -23.40 0.49
C PRO A 11 1.68 -23.31 1.69
N ALA A 12 1.65 -22.17 2.38
CA ALA A 12 0.74 -21.95 3.49
C ALA A 12 -0.72 -21.87 3.03
N ILE A 13 -0.99 -21.21 1.90
CA ILE A 13 -2.33 -21.09 1.33
C ILE A 13 -2.83 -22.43 0.80
N VAL A 14 -1.96 -23.18 0.12
CA VAL A 14 -2.26 -24.52 -0.40
C VAL A 14 -2.50 -25.50 0.75
N GLY A 15 -1.73 -25.42 1.84
CA GLY A 15 -1.89 -26.24 3.03
C GLY A 15 -3.21 -26.06 3.78
N THR A 16 -3.90 -24.94 3.59
CA THR A 16 -5.22 -24.67 4.22
C THR A 16 -6.40 -25.32 3.49
N GLY A 17 -6.17 -26.21 2.51
CA GLY A 17 -7.23 -26.94 1.81
C GLY A 17 -7.65 -26.33 0.47
N LEU A 18 -7.07 -25.21 0.05
CA LEU A 18 -7.28 -24.67 -1.30
C LEU A 18 -6.79 -25.63 -2.40
N ASN A 19 -6.00 -26.62 -2.02
CA ASN A 19 -5.42 -27.62 -2.92
C ASN A 19 -6.47 -28.44 -3.70
N GLN A 20 -7.68 -28.56 -3.18
CA GLN A 20 -8.75 -29.31 -3.87
C GLN A 20 -9.24 -28.60 -5.15
N PHE A 21 -9.02 -27.30 -5.26
CA PHE A 21 -9.42 -26.52 -6.44
C PHE A 21 -8.32 -26.39 -7.49
N ALA A 22 -7.07 -26.65 -7.12
CA ALA A 22 -5.90 -26.52 -8.00
C ALA A 22 -5.57 -27.78 -8.81
N MET A 23 -6.15 -28.93 -8.48
CA MET A 23 -5.77 -30.22 -9.08
C MET A 23 -6.03 -30.34 -10.58
N THR A 24 -6.94 -29.56 -11.14
CA THR A 24 -7.31 -29.63 -12.57
C THR A 24 -6.40 -28.82 -13.48
N ARG A 25 -5.52 -27.96 -12.95
CA ARG A 25 -4.72 -27.02 -13.73
C ARG A 25 -3.20 -27.09 -13.53
N ASN A 26 -2.68 -28.16 -12.91
CA ASN A 26 -1.25 -28.27 -12.58
C ASN A 26 -0.30 -28.04 -13.76
N ASN A 27 -0.68 -28.42 -14.98
CA ASN A 27 0.17 -28.23 -16.15
C ASN A 27 0.15 -26.80 -16.68
N GLU A 28 -0.97 -26.08 -16.56
CA GLU A 28 -1.10 -24.69 -16.99
C GLU A 28 -0.44 -23.74 -15.99
N THR A 29 -0.55 -24.03 -14.69
CA THR A 29 0.05 -23.25 -13.61
C THR A 29 1.58 -23.20 -13.71
N ALA A 30 2.21 -24.32 -14.06
CA ALA A 30 3.67 -24.39 -14.20
C ALA A 30 4.20 -23.53 -15.37
N MET A 31 3.38 -23.22 -16.34
CA MET A 31 3.76 -22.44 -17.53
C MET A 31 3.33 -20.97 -17.50
N SER A 32 2.28 -20.64 -16.75
CA SER A 32 1.64 -19.31 -16.80
C SER A 32 1.76 -18.50 -15.50
N TRP A 33 2.34 -19.05 -14.42
CA TRP A 33 2.37 -18.41 -13.09
C TRP A 33 0.97 -18.13 -12.51
N GLU A 34 -0.06 -18.73 -13.11
CA GLU A 34 -1.44 -18.61 -12.70
C GLU A 34 -1.79 -19.69 -11.69
N LEU A 35 -2.12 -19.30 -10.46
CA LEU A 35 -2.54 -20.22 -9.39
C LEU A 35 -3.97 -20.76 -9.56
N GLY A 36 -4.72 -20.14 -10.47
CA GLY A 36 -6.10 -20.50 -10.76
C GLY A 36 -7.11 -19.52 -10.18
N LYS A 37 -8.39 -19.87 -10.31
CA LYS A 37 -9.50 -19.01 -9.90
C LYS A 37 -10.07 -19.47 -8.56
N PHE A 38 -10.03 -18.57 -7.57
CA PHE A 38 -10.61 -18.77 -6.26
C PHE A 38 -11.38 -17.52 -5.82
N ALA A 39 -12.56 -17.70 -5.21
CA ALA A 39 -13.43 -16.62 -4.73
C ALA A 39 -13.68 -15.53 -5.82
N ASN A 40 -13.94 -15.96 -7.05
CA ASN A 40 -14.14 -15.09 -8.22
C ASN A 40 -12.95 -14.17 -8.56
N THR A 41 -11.74 -14.57 -8.16
CA THR A 41 -10.49 -13.86 -8.37
C THR A 41 -9.51 -14.77 -9.09
N ASP A 42 -8.84 -14.27 -10.11
CA ASP A 42 -7.75 -14.94 -10.80
C ASP A 42 -6.45 -14.61 -10.05
N TRP A 43 -5.76 -15.64 -9.54
CA TRP A 43 -4.60 -15.49 -8.68
C TRP A 43 -3.31 -15.80 -9.44
N TYR A 44 -2.36 -14.92 -9.27
CA TYR A 44 -1.02 -15.03 -9.85
C TYR A 44 0.03 -15.01 -8.75
N GLU A 45 1.14 -15.67 -8.99
CA GLU A 45 2.30 -15.62 -8.10
C GLU A 45 3.34 -14.63 -8.59
N SER A 46 4.04 -13.97 -7.67
CA SER A 46 5.16 -13.11 -7.99
C SER A 46 6.20 -13.09 -6.87
N ASN A 47 7.46 -13.16 -7.26
CA ASN A 47 8.61 -12.94 -6.35
C ASN A 47 9.06 -11.46 -6.31
N LEU A 48 8.45 -10.61 -7.13
CA LEU A 48 8.77 -9.17 -7.21
C LEU A 48 7.99 -8.32 -6.22
N LEU A 49 7.09 -8.92 -5.45
CA LEU A 49 6.31 -8.19 -4.45
C LEU A 49 7.22 -7.68 -3.33
N PRO A 50 7.07 -6.42 -2.91
CA PRO A 50 7.94 -5.82 -1.93
C PRO A 50 7.73 -6.43 -0.54
N THR A 51 8.84 -6.57 0.19
CA THR A 51 8.82 -6.86 1.63
C THR A 51 8.89 -5.54 2.38
N HIS A 52 7.95 -5.32 3.29
CA HIS A 52 8.01 -4.21 4.23
C HIS A 52 8.66 -4.65 5.53
N VAL A 53 9.67 -3.90 5.95
CA VAL A 53 10.34 -4.11 7.24
C VAL A 53 9.83 -3.04 8.20
N SER A 54 8.99 -3.46 9.13
CA SER A 54 8.39 -2.57 10.14
C SER A 54 9.41 -2.08 11.15
N GLY A 55 9.07 -0.99 11.81
CA GLY A 55 9.85 -0.46 12.94
C GLY A 55 9.91 -1.43 14.12
N THR A 56 10.69 -1.07 15.13
CA THR A 56 10.97 -1.91 16.29
C THR A 56 9.70 -2.26 17.06
N ILE A 57 8.76 -1.31 17.20
CA ILE A 57 7.48 -1.54 17.87
C ILE A 57 6.64 -2.57 17.09
N GLY A 58 6.60 -2.48 15.77
CA GLY A 58 5.85 -3.42 14.93
C GLY A 58 6.35 -4.86 15.03
N ASN A 59 7.65 -5.03 15.23
CA ASN A 59 8.29 -6.35 15.37
C ASN A 59 8.37 -6.84 16.82
N ALA A 60 7.92 -6.05 17.80
CA ALA A 60 7.91 -6.47 19.20
C ALA A 60 6.81 -7.51 19.46
N ALA A 61 7.06 -8.39 20.41
CA ALA A 61 6.05 -9.33 20.88
C ALA A 61 4.99 -8.62 21.74
N ALA A 62 3.76 -9.09 21.68
CA ALA A 62 2.70 -8.58 22.57
C ALA A 62 3.05 -8.79 24.06
N PRO A 63 2.75 -7.85 24.96
CA PRO A 63 1.99 -6.61 24.74
C PRO A 63 2.83 -5.41 24.27
N ASN A 64 4.14 -5.56 24.08
CA ASN A 64 5.06 -4.46 23.77
C ASN A 64 4.86 -3.87 22.35
N ASN A 65 3.97 -4.42 21.56
CA ASN A 65 3.56 -3.89 20.27
C ASN A 65 2.23 -3.11 20.35
N VAL A 66 1.66 -2.90 21.53
CA VAL A 66 0.40 -2.17 21.70
C VAL A 66 0.69 -0.76 22.16
N MET A 67 0.33 0.21 21.34
CA MET A 67 0.47 1.63 21.62
C MET A 67 -0.86 2.22 22.09
N THR A 68 -0.80 3.25 22.92
CA THR A 68 -2.00 3.96 23.41
C THR A 68 -1.97 5.40 22.89
N VAL A 69 -3.08 5.87 22.34
CA VAL A 69 -3.23 7.26 21.88
C VAL A 69 -3.15 8.20 23.07
N VAL A 70 -2.21 9.13 23.02
CA VAL A 70 -2.04 10.22 24.00
C VAL A 70 -2.78 11.46 23.54
N SER A 71 -2.53 11.88 22.28
CA SER A 71 -3.10 13.06 21.68
C SER A 71 -3.07 12.98 20.15
N THR A 72 -3.80 13.89 19.52
CA THR A 72 -3.79 14.08 18.08
C THR A 72 -3.56 15.56 17.75
N ASN A 73 -3.24 15.87 16.50
CA ASN A 73 -3.15 17.24 16.02
C ASN A 73 -4.51 17.99 16.03
N ASP A 74 -5.61 17.25 16.09
CA ASP A 74 -6.95 17.80 16.27
C ASP A 74 -7.56 17.25 17.57
N PRO A 75 -7.66 18.05 18.64
CA PRO A 75 -8.18 17.59 19.92
C PRO A 75 -9.65 17.20 19.88
N THR A 76 -10.40 17.59 18.84
CA THR A 76 -11.78 17.14 18.64
C THR A 76 -11.84 15.76 17.99
N GLY A 77 -10.73 15.30 17.43
CA GLY A 77 -10.65 14.05 16.67
C GLY A 77 -11.41 14.07 15.34
N ALA A 78 -11.78 15.27 14.87
CA ALA A 78 -12.58 15.43 13.67
C ALA A 78 -11.77 15.24 12.38
N ASN A 79 -10.52 15.75 12.36
CA ASN A 79 -9.63 15.66 11.20
C ASN A 79 -8.20 15.38 11.66
N VAL A 80 -7.85 14.11 11.81
CA VAL A 80 -6.57 13.70 12.37
C VAL A 80 -5.61 13.28 11.28
N THR A 81 -4.48 13.95 11.21
CA THR A 81 -3.35 13.65 10.32
C THR A 81 -2.08 13.25 11.05
N THR A 82 -2.03 13.49 12.36
CA THR A 82 -0.89 13.16 13.22
C THR A 82 -1.40 12.63 14.56
N ILE A 83 -0.85 11.52 15.02
CA ILE A 83 -1.21 10.91 16.29
C ILE A 83 0.06 10.73 17.13
N THR A 84 -0.03 11.09 18.40
CA THR A 84 1.01 10.80 19.39
C THR A 84 0.58 9.61 20.24
N PHE A 85 1.43 8.60 20.28
CA PHE A 85 1.24 7.38 21.06
C PHE A 85 2.18 7.31 22.26
N THR A 86 1.76 6.63 23.31
CA THR A 86 2.69 6.18 24.35
C THR A 86 3.51 5.03 23.79
N GLU A 87 4.83 5.08 23.95
CA GLU A 87 5.69 3.96 23.60
C GLU A 87 5.50 2.83 24.61
N PRO A 88 5.28 1.58 24.15
CA PRO A 88 5.08 0.44 25.06
C PRO A 88 6.37 -0.03 25.75
N THR A 89 7.53 0.34 25.22
CA THR A 89 8.83 0.00 25.82
C THR A 89 9.51 1.27 26.30
N THR A 90 10.05 1.23 27.53
CA THR A 90 10.79 2.37 28.08
C THR A 90 12.15 2.49 27.42
N GLY A 91 12.31 3.38 26.48
CA GLY A 91 13.59 3.61 25.82
C GLY A 91 13.54 4.76 24.82
N THR A 92 14.72 5.12 24.29
CA THR A 92 14.86 6.00 23.15
C THR A 92 15.16 5.12 21.95
N ASP A 93 14.24 5.03 21.01
CA ASP A 93 14.39 4.25 19.79
C ASP A 93 14.27 5.14 18.56
N ALA A 94 15.36 5.22 17.79
CA ALA A 94 15.40 5.99 16.56
C ALA A 94 14.59 5.33 15.41
N ASN A 95 14.30 4.05 15.51
CA ASN A 95 13.59 3.25 14.51
C ASN A 95 12.27 2.70 15.03
N ALA A 96 11.64 3.39 15.96
CA ALA A 96 10.40 2.94 16.59
C ALA A 96 9.32 2.62 15.55
N ILE A 97 9.14 3.51 14.58
CA ILE A 97 8.20 3.38 13.47
C ILE A 97 8.90 3.75 12.17
N LYS A 98 8.61 3.01 11.10
CA LYS A 98 9.10 3.31 9.74
C LYS A 98 8.00 3.76 8.81
N ALA A 99 8.38 4.56 7.82
CA ALA A 99 7.48 4.97 6.75
C ALA A 99 6.89 3.74 6.06
N GLY A 100 5.58 3.70 5.92
CA GLY A 100 4.86 2.57 5.37
C GLY A 100 4.34 1.56 6.41
N ASP A 101 4.70 1.68 7.69
CA ASP A 101 4.13 0.86 8.76
C ASP A 101 2.61 1.02 8.78
N LEU A 102 1.93 -0.12 8.89
CA LEU A 102 0.47 -0.19 8.94
C LEU A 102 0.02 -0.36 10.40
N PHE A 103 -1.00 0.38 10.75
CA PHE A 103 -1.57 0.38 12.09
C PHE A 103 -3.05 0.05 12.04
N GLN A 104 -3.52 -0.63 13.05
CA GLN A 104 -4.93 -0.94 13.21
C GLN A 104 -5.38 -0.56 14.62
N PHE A 105 -6.53 0.12 14.71
CA PHE A 105 -7.18 0.33 16.00
C PHE A 105 -7.73 -1.00 16.49
N ASN A 106 -7.46 -1.32 17.74
CA ASN A 106 -7.97 -2.53 18.36
C ASN A 106 -9.47 -2.40 18.61
N ASP A 107 -10.22 -3.38 18.11
CA ASP A 107 -11.64 -3.50 18.42
C ASP A 107 -11.85 -3.94 19.88
N GLY A 108 -12.90 -3.43 20.49
CA GLY A 108 -13.35 -3.95 21.77
C GLY A 108 -12.60 -3.46 23.00
N VAL A 109 -11.88 -2.36 22.92
CA VAL A 109 -11.35 -1.69 24.11
C VAL A 109 -12.53 -1.23 24.96
N SER A 110 -12.66 -1.77 26.16
CA SER A 110 -13.75 -1.47 27.10
C SER A 110 -13.91 0.05 27.29
N GLY A 111 -15.12 0.55 27.09
CA GLY A 111 -15.47 1.97 27.22
C GLY A 111 -15.04 2.86 26.06
N LYS A 112 -14.48 2.30 24.98
CA LYS A 112 -14.10 3.05 23.77
C LYS A 112 -15.01 2.69 22.59
N PRO A 113 -15.31 3.65 21.72
CA PRO A 113 -16.11 3.35 20.53
C PRO A 113 -15.36 2.39 19.61
N ASN A 114 -16.10 1.47 19.00
CA ASN A 114 -15.58 0.57 17.99
C ASN A 114 -15.35 1.36 16.71
N MET A 115 -14.10 1.54 16.28
CA MET A 115 -13.75 2.35 15.12
C MET A 115 -13.82 1.53 13.84
N ARG A 116 -14.65 2.00 12.91
CA ARG A 116 -14.86 1.40 11.60
C ARG A 116 -14.72 2.45 10.52
N PHE A 117 -14.28 2.01 9.35
CA PHE A 117 -14.37 2.85 8.16
C PHE A 117 -15.84 3.03 7.74
N LEU A 118 -16.11 4.18 7.15
CA LEU A 118 -17.34 4.40 6.40
C LEU A 118 -17.08 4.07 4.92
N THR A 119 -18.08 3.50 4.27
CA THR A 119 -18.03 3.32 2.82
C THR A 119 -18.10 4.68 2.13
N PHE A 120 -17.32 4.85 1.07
CA PHE A 120 -17.29 6.12 0.31
C PHE A 120 -18.66 6.48 -0.27
N ILE A 121 -19.37 5.48 -0.81
CA ILE A 121 -20.74 5.67 -1.33
C ILE A 121 -21.74 5.34 -0.22
N GLY A 122 -22.49 6.34 0.20
CA GLY A 122 -23.59 6.20 1.15
C GLY A 122 -23.19 6.26 2.63
N HIS A 123 -21.93 6.46 2.98
CA HIS A 123 -21.43 6.64 4.36
C HIS A 123 -21.95 5.57 5.34
N GLN A 124 -22.05 4.33 4.87
CA GLN A 124 -22.46 3.20 5.71
C GLN A 124 -21.25 2.66 6.51
N VAL A 125 -21.50 2.25 7.75
CA VAL A 125 -20.46 1.66 8.58
C VAL A 125 -20.00 0.32 7.98
N SER A 126 -18.72 0.25 7.62
CA SER A 126 -18.09 -0.95 7.10
C SER A 126 -17.84 -1.97 8.21
N GLN A 127 -17.72 -3.25 7.83
CA GLN A 127 -17.20 -4.28 8.73
C GLN A 127 -15.68 -4.18 8.94
N GLN A 128 -14.99 -3.40 8.12
CA GLN A 128 -13.56 -3.25 8.17
C GLN A 128 -13.13 -2.32 9.32
N PRO A 129 -12.22 -2.75 10.20
CA PRO A 129 -11.64 -1.90 11.23
C PRO A 129 -10.80 -0.79 10.60
N VAL A 130 -10.65 0.30 11.33
CA VAL A 130 -9.84 1.44 10.88
C VAL A 130 -8.38 1.07 10.82
N GLN A 131 -7.78 1.31 9.68
CA GLN A 131 -6.34 1.14 9.42
C GLN A 131 -5.75 2.42 8.85
N PHE A 132 -4.51 2.68 9.17
CA PHE A 132 -3.77 3.81 8.60
C PHE A 132 -2.29 3.46 8.45
N ARG A 133 -1.59 4.29 7.69
CA ARG A 133 -0.19 4.09 7.36
C ARG A 133 0.65 5.27 7.85
N ALA A 134 1.85 5.00 8.39
CA ALA A 134 2.85 6.02 8.64
C ALA A 134 3.39 6.59 7.32
N ILE A 135 3.48 7.92 7.22
CA ILE A 135 4.04 8.61 6.04
C ILE A 135 5.56 8.71 6.15
N ALA A 136 6.07 8.89 7.37
CA ALA A 136 7.48 9.11 7.65
C ALA A 136 7.96 8.24 8.81
N ASP A 137 9.27 8.09 8.91
CA ASP A 137 9.91 7.47 10.06
C ASP A 137 9.67 8.32 11.32
N ALA A 138 9.45 7.66 12.45
CA ALA A 138 9.25 8.31 13.72
C ALA A 138 10.08 7.63 14.82
N ALA A 139 10.79 8.46 15.55
CA ALA A 139 11.58 8.04 16.71
C ALA A 139 10.80 8.29 18.01
N THR A 140 11.17 7.55 19.05
CA THR A 140 10.65 7.79 20.40
C THR A 140 11.34 8.99 21.03
N VAL A 141 10.54 9.90 21.59
CA VAL A 141 11.02 11.05 22.34
C VAL A 141 10.23 11.13 23.65
N GLY A 142 10.94 11.01 24.78
CA GLY A 142 10.34 11.13 26.11
C GLY A 142 9.23 10.09 26.39
N GLY A 143 9.36 8.86 25.90
CA GLY A 143 8.38 7.80 26.07
C GLY A 143 7.13 7.92 25.19
N THR A 144 7.18 8.80 24.19
CA THR A 144 6.11 8.96 23.21
C THR A 144 6.66 8.91 21.79
N VAL A 145 5.82 8.49 20.85
CA VAL A 145 6.13 8.50 19.41
C VAL A 145 5.02 9.24 18.67
N THR A 146 5.41 10.19 17.83
CA THR A 146 4.47 11.01 17.04
C THR A 146 4.54 10.59 15.59
N VAL A 147 3.41 10.15 15.03
CA VAL A 147 3.30 9.57 13.70
C VAL A 147 2.43 10.46 12.82
N GLN A 148 2.96 10.83 11.66
CA GLN A 148 2.15 11.38 10.57
C GLN A 148 1.47 10.24 9.83
N ILE A 149 0.19 10.34 9.61
CA ILE A 149 -0.64 9.25 9.10
C ILE A 149 -1.29 9.59 7.76
N GLN A 150 -1.53 8.56 6.99
CA GLN A 150 -2.26 8.60 5.74
C GLN A 150 -3.24 7.42 5.68
N THR A 151 -4.44 7.66 5.19
CA THR A 151 -5.39 6.63 4.80
C THR A 151 -5.32 6.34 3.30
N ILE A 152 -6.16 5.43 2.82
CA ILE A 152 -6.21 5.01 1.41
C ILE A 152 -6.36 6.21 0.46
N ASN A 153 -7.14 7.23 0.83
CA ASN A 153 -7.44 8.39 -0.01
C ASN A 153 -6.48 9.56 0.19
N SER A 154 -5.31 9.33 0.75
CA SER A 154 -4.33 10.38 1.10
C SER A 154 -4.88 11.45 2.05
N VAL A 155 -6.06 11.26 2.59
CA VAL A 155 -6.68 12.08 3.63
C VAL A 155 -6.39 11.42 4.97
N GLY A 156 -6.18 12.20 6.02
CA GLY A 156 -6.04 11.65 7.38
C GLY A 156 -7.28 10.89 7.83
N LEU A 157 -7.39 10.65 9.11
CA LEU A 157 -8.58 10.05 9.70
C LEU A 157 -9.61 11.15 9.94
N VAL A 158 -10.72 11.12 9.19
CA VAL A 158 -11.73 12.19 9.17
C VAL A 158 -13.04 11.67 9.75
N TRP A 159 -13.42 12.21 10.90
CA TRP A 159 -14.72 11.97 11.52
C TRP A 159 -15.74 13.09 11.26
N ALA A 160 -15.28 14.31 10.94
CA ALA A 160 -16.17 15.42 10.62
C ALA A 160 -17.17 15.07 9.53
N GLN A 161 -18.43 15.44 9.72
CA GLN A 161 -19.52 15.18 8.75
C GLN A 161 -19.34 16.07 7.50
N ASN A 162 -18.53 15.60 6.58
CA ASN A 162 -18.27 16.21 5.29
C ASN A 162 -18.07 15.13 4.21
N ALA A 163 -17.85 15.56 2.97
CA ALA A 163 -17.67 14.64 1.84
C ALA A 163 -16.47 13.67 2.00
N ASN A 164 -15.51 14.01 2.84
CA ASN A 164 -14.30 13.20 3.08
C ASN A 164 -14.39 12.35 4.36
N GLN A 165 -15.55 12.31 5.01
CA GLN A 165 -15.73 11.51 6.22
C GLN A 165 -15.42 10.03 5.94
N ASN A 166 -14.44 9.47 6.68
CA ASN A 166 -14.04 8.07 6.56
C ASN A 166 -14.14 7.28 7.86
N LEU A 167 -14.49 7.92 8.98
CA LEU A 167 -14.65 7.30 10.29
C LEU A 167 -16.08 7.40 10.81
N ASN A 168 -16.51 6.39 11.54
CA ASN A 168 -17.78 6.40 12.24
C ASN A 168 -17.74 7.16 13.58
N ASN A 169 -16.56 7.31 14.18
CA ASN A 169 -16.35 7.96 15.47
C ASN A 169 -15.06 8.79 15.51
N SER A 170 -14.97 9.72 16.47
CA SER A 170 -13.76 10.50 16.70
C SER A 170 -12.66 9.67 17.38
N ILE A 171 -11.40 10.04 17.11
CA ILE A 171 -10.25 9.46 17.81
C ILE A 171 -10.13 10.10 19.20
N GLN A 172 -10.01 9.26 20.22
CA GLN A 172 -9.92 9.69 21.62
C GLN A 172 -8.63 9.18 22.28
N ALA A 173 -8.10 9.96 23.21
CA ALA A 173 -7.00 9.52 24.06
C ALA A 173 -7.38 8.23 24.82
N GLY A 174 -6.41 7.34 24.97
CA GLY A 174 -6.59 6.02 25.59
C GLY A 174 -7.08 4.92 24.64
N MET A 175 -7.35 5.20 23.37
CA MET A 175 -7.54 4.14 22.36
C MET A 175 -6.23 3.41 22.14
N THR A 176 -6.31 2.10 21.88
CA THR A 176 -5.12 1.28 21.60
C THR A 176 -4.98 0.97 20.12
N VAL A 177 -3.73 0.95 19.67
CA VAL A 177 -3.36 0.70 18.30
C VAL A 177 -2.24 -0.31 18.26
N THR A 178 -2.33 -1.25 17.32
CA THR A 178 -1.29 -2.25 17.09
C THR A 178 -0.72 -2.07 15.67
N PRO A 179 0.61 -1.87 15.53
CA PRO A 179 1.25 -1.90 14.23
C PRO A 179 1.38 -3.34 13.72
N LEU A 180 1.35 -3.52 12.40
CA LEU A 180 1.64 -4.79 11.79
C LEU A 180 3.15 -5.08 11.86
N PRO A 181 3.55 -6.34 12.10
CA PRO A 181 4.96 -6.75 11.99
C PRO A 181 5.45 -6.67 10.54
N SER A 182 6.73 -6.90 10.35
CA SER A 182 7.32 -7.02 9.03
C SER A 182 6.58 -8.07 8.21
N HIS A 183 6.27 -7.74 6.95
CA HIS A 183 5.40 -8.55 6.13
C HIS A 183 5.72 -8.42 4.64
N ARG A 184 5.30 -9.41 3.86
CA ARG A 184 5.28 -9.33 2.39
C ARG A 184 3.96 -8.74 1.93
N ALA A 185 4.01 -7.84 0.95
CA ALA A 185 2.82 -7.28 0.36
C ALA A 185 2.22 -8.24 -0.68
N GLY A 186 0.90 -8.37 -0.68
CA GLY A 186 0.13 -8.92 -1.78
C GLY A 186 -0.84 -7.85 -2.28
N ILE A 187 -1.36 -8.02 -3.47
CA ILE A 187 -2.26 -7.06 -4.11
C ILE A 187 -3.51 -7.80 -4.60
N LEU A 188 -4.67 -7.21 -4.36
CA LEU A 188 -5.93 -7.62 -4.97
C LEU A 188 -6.53 -6.41 -5.68
N MET A 189 -6.86 -6.57 -6.96
CA MET A 189 -7.43 -5.51 -7.80
C MET A 189 -8.75 -5.97 -8.43
N SER A 190 -9.71 -5.07 -8.51
CA SER A 190 -10.97 -5.28 -9.20
C SER A 190 -10.98 -4.54 -10.52
N GLY A 191 -11.01 -5.26 -11.66
CA GLY A 191 -11.07 -4.67 -13.00
C GLY A 191 -9.81 -3.86 -13.37
N ASP A 192 -9.98 -2.93 -14.27
CA ASP A 192 -8.91 -2.06 -14.80
C ASP A 192 -8.67 -0.87 -13.85
N GLN A 193 -7.96 -1.10 -12.78
CA GLN A 193 -7.70 -0.10 -11.74
C GLN A 193 -6.37 0.62 -11.90
N PHE A 194 -5.43 -0.03 -12.56
CA PHE A 194 -4.09 0.48 -12.76
C PHE A 194 -3.92 0.98 -14.20
N TYR A 195 -3.64 2.26 -14.34
CA TYR A 195 -3.42 2.87 -15.64
C TYR A 195 -1.95 3.24 -15.80
N LEU A 196 -1.38 2.79 -16.90
CA LEU A 196 -0.06 3.19 -17.37
C LEU A 196 -0.24 4.03 -18.65
N ALA A 197 0.17 5.27 -18.61
CA ALA A 197 0.17 6.15 -19.77
C ALA A 197 1.61 6.37 -20.27
N MET A 198 1.82 6.11 -21.57
CA MET A 198 3.10 6.36 -22.22
C MET A 198 2.85 7.21 -23.49
N PRO A 199 2.70 8.53 -23.34
CA PRO A 199 2.41 9.39 -24.47
C PRO A 199 3.57 9.40 -25.46
N ARG A 200 3.22 9.51 -26.76
CA ARG A 200 4.21 9.71 -27.82
C ARG A 200 4.92 11.04 -27.60
N LEU A 201 6.24 11.01 -27.52
CA LEU A 201 7.05 12.21 -27.42
C LEU A 201 7.14 12.94 -28.76
N PRO A 202 7.12 14.28 -28.79
CA PRO A 202 7.24 15.04 -30.01
C PRO A 202 8.61 14.87 -30.66
N ASP A 203 8.65 15.01 -31.98
CA ASP A 203 9.89 14.97 -32.72
C ASP A 203 10.75 16.20 -32.41
N GLN A 204 12.05 16.01 -32.25
CA GLN A 204 13.00 17.09 -31.97
C GLN A 204 13.81 17.43 -33.21
N SER A 205 13.53 18.58 -33.82
CA SER A 205 14.41 19.16 -34.84
C SER A 205 15.63 19.82 -34.18
N PRO A 206 16.85 19.71 -34.69
CA PRO A 206 17.25 19.19 -36.01
C PRO A 206 17.67 17.71 -36.04
N PHE A 207 17.35 16.93 -35.03
CA PHE A 207 17.78 15.52 -34.94
C PHE A 207 16.87 14.62 -35.75
N THR A 208 17.42 13.51 -36.24
CA THR A 208 16.61 12.45 -36.84
C THR A 208 15.92 11.67 -35.73
N THR A 209 14.61 11.77 -35.67
CA THR A 209 13.78 11.10 -34.68
C THR A 209 12.98 9.96 -35.29
N SER A 210 12.82 8.89 -34.51
CA SER A 210 11.92 7.78 -34.84
C SER A 210 11.14 7.41 -33.59
N ASN A 211 9.83 7.41 -33.69
CA ASN A 211 8.95 6.96 -32.62
C ASN A 211 8.46 5.54 -32.94
N MET A 212 8.64 4.64 -31.99
CA MET A 212 8.10 3.28 -32.04
C MET A 212 7.05 3.15 -30.97
N THR A 213 5.85 2.74 -31.34
CA THR A 213 4.75 2.49 -30.41
C THR A 213 4.30 1.05 -30.57
N ASP A 214 4.25 0.31 -29.50
CA ASP A 214 3.70 -1.03 -29.48
C ASP A 214 2.18 -0.95 -29.59
N PRO A 215 1.55 -1.59 -30.59
CA PRO A 215 0.11 -1.51 -30.80
C PRO A 215 -0.70 -2.18 -29.70
N ASP A 216 -0.15 -3.18 -29.02
CA ASP A 216 -0.88 -3.97 -28.02
C ASP A 216 -0.86 -3.30 -26.62
N SER A 217 0.28 -2.79 -26.22
CA SER A 217 0.45 -2.15 -24.91
C SER A 217 0.34 -0.62 -24.93
N GLY A 218 0.41 0.01 -26.13
CA GLY A 218 0.48 1.45 -26.26
C GLY A 218 1.80 2.06 -25.77
N ALA A 219 2.79 1.23 -25.40
CA ALA A 219 4.09 1.69 -24.96
C ALA A 219 4.82 2.42 -26.09
N SER A 220 5.32 3.62 -25.80
CA SER A 220 5.99 4.47 -26.80
C SER A 220 7.42 4.79 -26.38
N ILE A 221 8.35 4.56 -27.31
CA ILE A 221 9.77 4.89 -27.15
C ILE A 221 10.17 5.79 -28.31
N ARG A 222 10.79 6.91 -27.99
CA ARG A 222 11.41 7.78 -28.98
C ARG A 222 12.88 7.44 -29.11
N HIS A 223 13.32 7.25 -30.32
CA HIS A 223 14.73 7.15 -30.68
C HIS A 223 15.15 8.43 -31.40
N TYR A 224 16.21 9.06 -30.99
CA TYR A 224 16.81 10.09 -31.79
C TYR A 224 18.32 9.92 -31.83
N PHE A 225 18.87 10.31 -32.98
CA PHE A 225 20.28 10.28 -33.16
C PHE A 225 20.76 11.58 -33.83
N GLY A 226 21.93 11.99 -33.45
CA GLY A 226 22.57 13.19 -34.02
C GLY A 226 24.08 13.10 -33.97
N VAL A 227 24.70 13.98 -34.69
CA VAL A 227 26.16 14.14 -34.66
C VAL A 227 26.47 15.32 -33.74
N GLN A 228 27.35 15.12 -32.79
CA GLN A 228 27.81 16.22 -31.94
C GLN A 228 28.74 17.14 -32.76
N PHE A 229 28.36 18.40 -32.81
CA PHE A 229 29.11 19.39 -33.61
C PHE A 229 30.56 19.52 -33.09
N GLY A 230 31.53 19.42 -33.98
CA GLY A 230 32.94 19.52 -33.60
C GLY A 230 33.60 18.22 -33.09
N GLN A 231 32.82 17.16 -32.94
CA GLN A 231 33.34 15.82 -32.59
C GLN A 231 32.78 14.81 -33.59
N ASN A 232 33.63 13.91 -34.06
CA ASN A 232 33.20 12.84 -35.00
C ASN A 232 32.45 11.72 -34.26
N ASN A 233 31.66 12.08 -33.19
CA ASN A 233 30.91 11.17 -32.38
C ASN A 233 29.42 11.23 -32.76
N ARG A 234 28.82 10.06 -32.94
CA ARG A 234 27.38 9.90 -33.10
C ARG A 234 26.75 9.65 -31.72
N ALA A 235 25.84 10.51 -31.32
CA ALA A 235 25.02 10.30 -30.12
C ALA A 235 23.73 9.59 -30.49
N TYR A 236 23.42 8.54 -29.79
CA TYR A 236 22.17 7.78 -29.91
C TYR A 236 21.44 7.74 -28.56
N VAL A 237 20.23 8.26 -28.51
CA VAL A 237 19.46 8.37 -27.29
C VAL A 237 18.09 7.72 -27.46
N ARG A 238 17.64 7.04 -26.42
CA ARG A 238 16.31 6.46 -26.29
C ARG A 238 15.61 7.09 -25.11
N ASP A 239 14.44 7.66 -25.35
CA ASP A 239 13.61 8.28 -24.34
C ASP A 239 12.26 7.60 -24.27
N SER A 240 11.75 7.46 -23.07
CA SER A 240 10.35 7.15 -22.83
C SER A 240 9.82 8.07 -21.73
N PHE A 241 8.61 8.53 -21.88
CA PHE A 241 7.90 9.26 -20.84
C PHE A 241 6.71 8.43 -20.41
N TRP A 242 6.58 8.20 -19.12
CA TRP A 242 5.52 7.38 -18.60
C TRP A 242 4.99 7.92 -17.28
N GLY A 243 3.74 7.62 -16.99
CA GLY A 243 3.12 7.87 -15.72
C GLY A 243 2.13 6.77 -15.38
N SER A 244 1.99 6.46 -14.12
CA SER A 244 1.05 5.47 -13.64
C SER A 244 0.17 6.05 -12.55
N THR A 245 -1.08 5.60 -12.51
CA THR A 245 -2.02 5.96 -11.46
C THR A 245 -2.99 4.83 -11.15
N ILE A 246 -3.54 4.84 -9.96
CA ILE A 246 -4.66 3.99 -9.54
C ILE A 246 -5.90 4.87 -9.56
N VAL A 247 -6.91 4.48 -10.32
CA VAL A 247 -8.11 5.31 -10.56
C VAL A 247 -9.24 4.99 -9.59
N SER A 248 -9.21 3.82 -8.97
CA SER A 248 -10.29 3.40 -8.06
C SER A 248 -9.76 2.82 -6.77
N GLU A 249 -10.57 2.97 -5.73
CA GLU A 249 -10.31 2.45 -4.38
C GLU A 249 -10.49 0.92 -4.26
N ASN A 250 -10.86 0.24 -5.33
CA ASN A 250 -11.07 -1.21 -5.35
C ASN A 250 -9.75 -1.98 -5.50
N CYS A 251 -8.68 -1.44 -4.94
CA CYS A 251 -7.37 -2.07 -4.84
C CYS A 251 -7.05 -2.27 -3.35
N LEU A 252 -6.85 -3.52 -2.95
CA LEU A 252 -6.50 -3.89 -1.58
C LEU A 252 -5.05 -4.40 -1.53
N ARG A 253 -4.32 -3.96 -0.53
CA ARG A 253 -3.02 -4.52 -0.18
C ARG A 253 -3.21 -5.51 0.95
N TYR A 254 -2.70 -6.71 0.78
CA TYR A 254 -2.61 -7.73 1.83
C TYR A 254 -1.22 -7.74 2.45
N ALA A 255 -1.16 -8.05 3.74
CA ALA A 255 0.06 -8.31 4.47
C ALA A 255 0.15 -9.82 4.77
N PHE A 256 1.21 -10.45 4.30
CA PHE A 256 1.52 -11.85 4.58
C PHE A 256 2.71 -11.92 5.54
N PRO A 257 2.68 -12.79 6.55
CA PRO A 257 3.81 -12.96 7.46
C PRO A 257 5.07 -13.36 6.68
N LEU A 258 6.22 -12.95 7.23
CA LEU A 258 7.53 -13.28 6.67
C LEU A 258 7.89 -14.74 6.95
#